data_344b6f9a5383b6a97dfdcae9f4e91dfb
#
_entry.id   344b6f9a5383b6a97dfdcae9f4e91dfb
#
_cell.length_a   1.000
_cell.length_b   1.000
_cell.length_c   1.000
_cell.angle_alpha   90.00
_cell.angle_beta   90.00
_cell.angle_gamma   90.00
#
_symmetry.space_group_name_H-M   'P 1'
#
loop_
_entity.id
_entity.type
_entity.pdbx_description
1 polymer ?
#
loop_
_entity_poly.entity_id
_entity_poly.type
_entity_poly.pdbx_seq_one_letter_code
_entity_poly.pdbx_strand_id
1 'polypeptide(L)'
;MINMPHPHVNVISEMEDASKLIDIIHESKISYVRSNLSIHLHESQIKLLKNVDKHSKKHHRKVRVRQYDKISDDDKHFKLHSKLFLKRYKKLAKKNLVEILDADDLPYDVVLTEYGRQILSEIKKLEDEWVEIADCNLEELRKMALNTFEITYKFKKSQKYQF
;
A
#
# COMPACT_ATOMS: atom_id res chain seq x y z
N MET A 1 36.93 -13.00 -8.31
CA MET A 1 36.63 -11.56 -8.32
C MET A 1 36.32 -11.13 -6.90
N ILE A 2 37.07 -10.17 -6.40
CA ILE A 2 36.72 -9.53 -5.10
C ILE A 2 35.51 -8.66 -5.38
N ASN A 3 34.37 -9.07 -4.85
CA ASN A 3 33.16 -8.21 -4.85
C ASN A 3 33.49 -6.99 -3.99
N MET A 4 33.85 -5.90 -4.62
CA MET A 4 33.98 -4.63 -3.90
C MET A 4 32.59 -4.23 -3.38
N PRO A 5 32.44 -3.96 -2.08
CA PRO A 5 31.15 -3.51 -1.56
C PRO A 5 30.76 -2.20 -2.24
N HIS A 6 29.46 -2.03 -2.50
CA HIS A 6 28.92 -0.81 -3.05
C HIS A 6 29.37 0.38 -2.19
N PRO A 7 29.80 1.51 -2.78
CA PRO A 7 30.35 2.65 -2.03
C PRO A 7 29.44 3.19 -0.92
N HIS A 8 28.14 2.96 -1.02
CA HIS A 8 27.18 3.37 0.01
C HIS A 8 27.14 2.47 1.26
N VAL A 9 27.77 1.28 1.21
CA VAL A 9 27.78 0.35 2.36
C VAL A 9 28.46 0.96 3.59
N ASN A 10 29.57 1.66 3.39
CA ASN A 10 30.28 2.32 4.49
C ASN A 10 29.46 3.47 5.08
N VAL A 11 28.75 4.23 4.25
CA VAL A 11 27.87 5.31 4.70
C VAL A 11 26.73 4.76 5.55
N ILE A 12 26.13 3.64 5.13
CA ILE A 12 25.05 2.99 5.88
C ILE A 12 25.56 2.42 7.20
N SER A 13 26.72 1.75 7.22
CA SER A 13 27.27 1.14 8.44
C SER A 13 27.65 2.16 9.52
N GLU A 14 27.95 3.40 9.13
CA GLU A 14 28.29 4.50 10.04
C GLU A 14 27.10 5.44 10.32
N MET A 15 25.94 5.17 9.72
CA MET A 15 24.76 6.04 9.83
C MET A 15 24.13 5.95 11.22
N GLU A 16 23.99 7.08 11.89
CA GLU A 16 23.34 7.22 13.21
C GLU A 16 21.90 7.75 13.11
N ASP A 17 21.46 8.14 11.93
CA ASP A 17 20.10 8.62 11.68
C ASP A 17 19.13 7.43 11.49
N ALA A 18 18.45 7.06 12.56
CA ALA A 18 17.50 5.94 12.58
C ALA A 18 16.35 6.11 11.58
N SER A 19 15.85 7.34 11.41
CA SER A 19 14.77 7.63 10.46
C SER A 19 15.20 7.33 9.02
N LYS A 20 16.41 7.71 8.64
CA LYS A 20 16.97 7.39 7.31
C LYS A 20 17.19 5.89 7.12
N LEU A 21 17.60 5.18 8.17
CA LEU A 21 17.74 3.72 8.12
C LEU A 21 16.39 3.04 7.87
N ILE A 22 15.32 3.50 8.52
CA ILE A 22 13.96 3.02 8.27
C ILE A 22 13.53 3.27 6.82
N ASP A 23 13.82 4.45 6.29
CA ASP A 23 13.51 4.79 4.90
C ASP A 23 14.27 3.89 3.90
N ILE A 24 15.54 3.60 4.18
CA ILE A 24 16.34 2.67 3.36
C ILE A 24 15.73 1.28 3.35
N ILE A 25 15.31 0.77 4.49
CA ILE A 25 14.68 -0.55 4.63
C ILE A 25 13.36 -0.59 3.83
N HIS A 26 12.53 0.42 3.99
CA HIS A 26 11.26 0.52 3.29
C HIS A 26 11.44 0.62 1.76
N GLU A 27 12.34 1.48 1.32
CA GLU A 27 12.68 1.65 -0.10
C GLU A 27 13.23 0.35 -0.70
N SER A 28 14.09 -0.36 0.01
CA SER A 28 14.63 -1.65 -0.42
C SER A 28 13.53 -2.67 -0.67
N LYS A 29 12.59 -2.80 0.23
CA LYS A 29 11.46 -3.73 0.10
C LYS A 29 10.60 -3.40 -1.12
N ILE A 30 10.23 -2.15 -1.28
CA ILE A 30 9.41 -1.69 -2.40
C ILE A 30 10.13 -1.90 -3.74
N SER A 31 11.40 -1.53 -3.80
CA SER A 31 12.21 -1.68 -5.01
C SER A 31 12.37 -3.14 -5.41
N TYR A 32 12.57 -4.03 -4.45
CA TYR A 32 12.64 -5.47 -4.69
C TYR A 32 11.35 -6.01 -5.30
N VAL A 33 10.22 -5.69 -4.69
CA VAL A 33 8.90 -6.13 -5.18
C VAL A 33 8.64 -5.59 -6.58
N ARG A 34 8.80 -4.30 -6.78
CA ARG A 34 8.51 -3.66 -8.08
C ARG A 34 9.42 -4.14 -9.19
N SER A 35 10.70 -4.39 -8.90
CA SER A 35 11.66 -4.86 -9.89
C SER A 35 11.44 -6.31 -10.32
N ASN A 36 10.85 -7.13 -9.47
CA ASN A 36 10.64 -8.56 -9.72
C ASN A 36 9.18 -8.91 -10.07
N LEU A 37 8.28 -7.96 -9.94
CA LEU A 37 6.86 -8.15 -10.28
C LEU A 37 6.69 -8.31 -11.79
N SER A 38 5.82 -9.22 -12.22
CA SER A 38 5.57 -9.52 -13.64
C SER A 38 4.94 -8.36 -14.41
N ILE A 39 4.34 -7.41 -13.73
CA ILE A 39 3.76 -6.20 -14.33
C ILE A 39 4.31 -4.95 -13.64
N HIS A 40 4.26 -3.83 -14.35
CA HIS A 40 4.67 -2.55 -13.79
C HIS A 40 3.53 -1.94 -12.94
N LEU A 41 3.80 -1.78 -11.65
CA LEU A 41 2.91 -1.08 -10.71
C LEU A 41 3.70 -0.06 -9.91
N HIS A 42 3.12 1.11 -9.72
CA HIS A 42 3.63 2.09 -8.75
C HIS A 42 3.29 1.65 -7.32
N GLU A 43 4.05 2.14 -6.34
CA GLU A 43 3.80 1.86 -4.92
C GLU A 43 2.36 2.18 -4.51
N SER A 44 1.84 3.30 -4.95
CA SER A 44 0.46 3.71 -4.67
C SER A 44 -0.58 2.76 -5.26
N GLN A 45 -0.31 2.17 -6.42
CA GLN A 45 -1.18 1.17 -7.04
C GLN A 45 -1.16 -0.15 -6.28
N ILE A 46 0.00 -0.57 -5.81
CA ILE A 46 0.15 -1.76 -4.94
C ILE A 46 -0.63 -1.57 -3.64
N LYS A 47 -0.50 -0.43 -3.00
CA LYS A 47 -1.26 -0.09 -1.78
C LYS A 47 -2.76 -0.10 -2.02
N LEU A 48 -3.21 0.47 -3.12
CA LEU A 48 -4.62 0.51 -3.47
C LEU A 48 -5.18 -0.89 -3.73
N LEU A 49 -4.42 -1.72 -4.45
CA LEU A 49 -4.80 -3.11 -4.72
C LEU A 49 -4.88 -3.95 -3.43
N LYS A 50 -3.92 -3.80 -2.53
CA LYS A 50 -3.94 -4.44 -1.20
C LYS A 50 -5.15 -3.99 -0.38
N ASN A 51 -5.53 -2.74 -0.48
CA ASN A 51 -6.68 -2.20 0.23
C ASN A 51 -7.99 -2.82 -0.25
N VAL A 52 -8.14 -3.02 -1.55
CA VAL A 52 -9.30 -3.72 -2.13
C VAL A 52 -9.37 -5.16 -1.58
N ASP A 53 -8.25 -5.89 -1.56
CA ASP A 53 -8.19 -7.25 -1.00
C ASP A 53 -8.55 -7.28 0.49
N LYS A 54 -8.00 -6.38 1.29
CA LYS A 54 -8.26 -6.30 2.73
C LYS A 54 -9.75 -6.09 3.05
N HIS A 55 -10.39 -5.16 2.36
CA HIS A 55 -11.81 -4.89 2.57
C HIS A 55 -12.70 -6.02 2.05
N SER A 56 -12.34 -6.61 0.94
CA SER A 56 -13.03 -7.76 0.36
C SER A 56 -13.03 -8.97 1.30
N LYS A 57 -11.89 -9.31 1.89
CA LYS A 57 -11.76 -10.42 2.85
C LYS A 57 -12.54 -10.19 4.14
N LYS A 58 -12.48 -8.97 4.69
CA LYS A 58 -13.14 -8.64 5.96
C LYS A 58 -14.67 -8.75 5.90
N HIS A 59 -15.25 -8.45 4.77
CA HIS A 59 -16.70 -8.38 4.61
C HIS A 59 -17.28 -9.42 3.66
N HIS A 60 -16.47 -10.28 3.07
CA HIS A 60 -16.86 -11.20 1.98
C HIS A 60 -17.65 -10.49 0.86
N ARG A 61 -17.38 -9.20 0.65
CA ARG A 61 -18.14 -8.33 -0.24
C ARG A 61 -17.22 -7.41 -1.03
N LYS A 62 -17.80 -6.87 -2.09
CA LYS A 62 -17.27 -5.76 -2.87
C LYS A 62 -16.84 -4.61 -1.96
N VAL A 63 -15.70 -4.00 -2.26
CA VAL A 63 -15.33 -2.75 -1.61
C VAL A 63 -16.26 -1.67 -2.14
N ARG A 64 -17.19 -1.26 -1.31
CA ARG A 64 -18.01 -0.10 -1.62
C ARG A 64 -17.23 1.15 -1.31
N VAL A 65 -16.91 1.89 -2.34
CA VAL A 65 -16.32 3.20 -2.17
C VAL A 65 -17.45 4.15 -1.76
N ARG A 66 -17.71 4.11 -0.47
CA ARG A 66 -18.55 5.14 0.15
C ARG A 66 -17.70 6.36 0.30
N GLN A 67 -18.06 7.36 -0.41
CA GLN A 67 -17.41 8.60 -0.20
C GLN A 67 -18.06 9.32 0.94
N TYR A 68 -17.25 9.51 1.94
CA TYR A 68 -17.40 10.52 2.98
C TYR A 68 -18.85 10.94 3.26
N ASP A 69 -19.68 10.00 3.69
CA ASP A 69 -21.09 10.24 4.03
C ASP A 69 -21.28 11.31 5.11
N LYS A 70 -20.22 11.93 5.62
CA LYS A 70 -20.32 12.80 6.80
C LYS A 70 -19.36 13.99 6.84
N ILE A 71 -18.69 14.31 5.75
CA ILE A 71 -17.79 15.45 5.79
C ILE A 71 -18.28 16.56 4.88
N SER A 72 -18.77 17.58 5.54
CA SER A 72 -19.11 18.93 5.07
C SER A 72 -20.09 19.07 3.92
N ASP A 73 -20.94 20.05 4.06
CA ASP A 73 -21.82 20.61 3.04
C ASP A 73 -21.11 21.14 1.78
N ASP A 74 -19.81 20.79 1.59
CA ASP A 74 -19.06 21.19 0.43
C ASP A 74 -19.04 20.12 -0.66
N ASP A 75 -20.11 20.05 -1.43
CA ASP A 75 -20.30 19.20 -2.58
C ASP A 75 -19.15 19.21 -3.59
N LYS A 76 -18.36 20.27 -3.64
CA LYS A 76 -17.24 20.41 -4.58
C LYS A 76 -16.05 19.56 -4.16
N HIS A 77 -15.68 19.56 -2.88
CA HIS A 77 -14.61 18.72 -2.35
C HIS A 77 -14.96 17.24 -2.45
N PHE A 78 -16.16 16.89 -2.12
CA PHE A 78 -16.69 15.55 -2.24
C PHE A 78 -16.57 15.02 -3.69
N LYS A 79 -17.09 15.77 -4.65
CA LYS A 79 -17.03 15.40 -6.08
C LYS A 79 -15.60 15.29 -6.59
N LEU A 80 -14.67 16.11 -6.10
CA LEU A 80 -13.27 16.09 -6.50
C LEU A 80 -12.56 14.83 -5.98
N HIS A 81 -12.75 14.48 -4.72
CA HIS A 81 -12.20 13.27 -4.13
C HIS A 81 -12.73 12.01 -4.81
N SER A 82 -14.03 11.98 -5.09
CA SER A 82 -14.69 10.93 -5.84
C SER A 82 -14.04 10.64 -7.17
N LYS A 83 -13.86 11.69 -7.95
CA LYS A 83 -13.26 11.61 -9.28
C LYS A 83 -11.81 11.15 -9.21
N LEU A 84 -11.06 11.56 -8.19
CA LEU A 84 -9.66 11.19 -8.01
C LEU A 84 -9.50 9.71 -7.71
N PHE A 85 -10.29 9.18 -6.76
CA PHE A 85 -10.29 7.75 -6.45
C PHE A 85 -10.77 6.91 -7.63
N LEU A 86 -11.85 7.33 -8.27
CA LEU A 86 -12.35 6.64 -9.47
C LEU A 86 -11.29 6.58 -10.56
N LYS A 87 -10.56 7.66 -10.79
CA LYS A 87 -9.46 7.71 -11.77
C LYS A 87 -8.36 6.70 -11.42
N ARG A 88 -8.00 6.58 -10.15
CA ARG A 88 -7.00 5.61 -9.68
C ARG A 88 -7.47 4.18 -9.89
N TYR A 89 -8.70 3.87 -9.54
CA TYR A 89 -9.28 2.54 -9.77
C TYR A 89 -9.43 2.22 -11.26
N LYS A 90 -9.80 3.20 -12.09
CA LYS A 90 -9.84 3.03 -13.56
C LYS A 90 -8.48 2.66 -14.14
N LYS A 91 -7.38 3.19 -13.60
CA LYS A 91 -6.02 2.79 -14.00
C LYS A 91 -5.74 1.32 -13.66
N LEU A 92 -6.17 0.85 -12.50
CA LEU A 92 -6.08 -0.57 -12.13
C LEU A 92 -6.99 -1.45 -13.00
N ALA A 93 -8.18 -0.98 -13.32
CA ALA A 93 -9.11 -1.68 -14.21
C ALA A 93 -8.58 -1.82 -15.64
N LYS A 94 -7.86 -0.83 -16.15
CA LYS A 94 -7.16 -0.93 -17.45
C LYS A 94 -6.09 -2.01 -17.46
N LYS A 95 -5.51 -2.33 -16.32
CA LYS A 95 -4.55 -3.43 -16.14
C LYS A 95 -5.23 -4.76 -15.81
N ASN A 96 -6.55 -4.82 -15.85
CA ASN A 96 -7.37 -6.00 -15.53
C ASN A 96 -7.22 -6.52 -14.09
N LEU A 97 -6.82 -5.67 -13.16
CA LEU A 97 -6.61 -6.04 -11.76
C LEU A 97 -7.88 -5.92 -10.92
N VAL A 98 -8.74 -4.99 -11.27
CA VAL A 98 -10.02 -4.74 -10.62
C VAL A 98 -11.12 -4.54 -11.66
N GLU A 99 -12.35 -4.71 -11.23
CA GLU A 99 -13.55 -4.36 -11.96
C GLU A 99 -14.33 -3.31 -11.16
N ILE A 100 -14.78 -2.27 -11.83
CA ILE A 100 -15.57 -1.20 -11.22
C ILE A 100 -17.02 -1.40 -11.65
N LEU A 101 -17.90 -1.54 -10.68
CA LEU A 101 -19.33 -1.71 -10.88
C LEU A 101 -20.06 -0.41 -10.54
N ASP A 102 -21.01 -0.02 -11.38
CA ASP A 102 -21.84 1.18 -11.19
C ASP A 102 -21.03 2.49 -11.15
N ALA A 103 -19.98 2.58 -12.01
CA ALA A 103 -19.03 3.69 -12.00
C ALA A 103 -19.67 5.07 -12.24
N ASP A 104 -20.85 5.13 -12.85
CA ASP A 104 -21.55 6.37 -13.15
C ASP A 104 -22.38 6.88 -11.95
N ASP A 105 -22.68 6.00 -11.01
CA ASP A 105 -23.47 6.30 -9.81
C ASP A 105 -22.62 6.17 -8.55
N LEU A 106 -22.70 7.13 -7.66
CA LEU A 106 -22.08 7.08 -6.35
C LEU A 106 -23.07 6.54 -5.30
N PRO A 107 -22.67 5.59 -4.47
CA PRO A 107 -21.37 4.91 -4.35
C PRO A 107 -21.17 3.81 -5.41
N TYR A 108 -19.96 3.69 -5.94
CA TYR A 108 -19.58 2.58 -6.82
C TYR A 108 -18.87 1.46 -6.06
N ASP A 109 -18.90 0.26 -6.61
CA ASP A 109 -18.22 -0.91 -6.05
C ASP A 109 -16.95 -1.25 -6.83
N VAL A 110 -15.90 -1.69 -6.14
CA VAL A 110 -14.66 -2.18 -6.73
C VAL A 110 -14.42 -3.62 -6.29
N VAL A 111 -14.15 -4.49 -7.25
CA VAL A 111 -13.94 -5.93 -7.03
C VAL A 111 -12.61 -6.35 -7.64
N LEU A 112 -11.86 -7.21 -6.93
CA LEU A 112 -10.69 -7.85 -7.50
C LEU A 112 -11.09 -8.82 -8.62
N THR A 113 -10.34 -8.78 -9.71
CA THR A 113 -10.38 -9.83 -10.72
C THR A 113 -9.56 -11.04 -10.25
N GLU A 114 -9.69 -12.16 -10.93
CA GLU A 114 -8.82 -13.32 -10.72
C GLU A 114 -7.34 -12.96 -10.98
N TYR A 115 -7.09 -12.22 -12.03
CA TYR A 115 -5.74 -11.70 -12.32
C TYR A 115 -5.22 -10.76 -11.21
N GLY A 116 -6.08 -9.92 -10.66
CA GLY A 116 -5.74 -9.08 -9.50
C GLY A 116 -5.32 -9.90 -8.29
N ARG A 117 -6.01 -11.01 -8.02
CA ARG A 117 -5.63 -11.95 -6.94
C ARG A 117 -4.29 -12.62 -7.21
N GLN A 118 -4.04 -13.02 -8.44
CA GLN A 118 -2.75 -13.61 -8.85
C GLN A 118 -1.60 -12.64 -8.65
N ILE A 119 -1.78 -11.38 -9.01
CA ILE A 119 -0.76 -10.33 -8.82
C ILE A 119 -0.55 -10.06 -7.32
N LEU A 120 -1.59 -10.04 -6.51
CA LEU A 120 -1.45 -9.91 -5.05
C LEU A 120 -0.68 -11.08 -4.43
N SER A 121 -0.92 -12.29 -4.90
CA SER A 121 -0.16 -13.48 -4.48
C SER A 121 1.31 -13.38 -4.87
N GLU A 122 1.60 -12.88 -6.06
CA GLU A 122 2.96 -12.64 -6.52
C GLU A 122 3.66 -11.56 -5.66
N ILE A 123 2.97 -10.47 -5.37
CA ILE A 123 3.48 -9.43 -4.46
C ILE A 123 3.81 -10.01 -3.10
N LYS A 124 2.91 -10.78 -2.51
CA LYS A 124 3.13 -11.42 -1.19
C LYS A 124 4.33 -12.34 -1.20
N LYS A 125 4.49 -13.15 -2.23
CA LYS A 125 5.65 -14.02 -2.41
C LYS A 125 6.96 -13.23 -2.47
N LEU A 126 6.98 -12.15 -3.24
CA LEU A 126 8.16 -11.27 -3.36
C LEU A 126 8.49 -10.55 -2.05
N GLU A 127 7.47 -10.12 -1.31
CA GLU A 127 7.67 -9.52 0.02
C GLU A 127 8.27 -10.53 1.00
N ASP A 128 7.80 -11.76 1.00
CA ASP A 128 8.32 -12.83 1.85
C ASP A 128 9.76 -13.23 1.46
N GLU A 129 10.07 -13.26 0.17
CA GLU A 129 11.45 -13.47 -0.32
C GLU A 129 12.38 -12.35 0.16
N TRP A 130 11.93 -11.11 0.08
CA TRP A 130 12.72 -9.98 0.59
C TRP A 130 12.99 -10.08 2.09
N VAL A 131 11.99 -10.48 2.88
CA VAL A 131 12.13 -10.68 4.33
C VAL A 131 13.21 -11.70 4.64
N GLU A 132 13.28 -12.81 3.89
CA GLU A 132 14.33 -13.82 4.03
C GLU A 132 15.71 -13.28 3.67
N ILE A 133 15.83 -12.61 2.53
CA ILE A 133 17.10 -12.02 2.06
C ILE A 133 17.62 -10.96 3.04
N ALA A 134 16.70 -10.15 3.59
CA ALA A 134 17.02 -9.09 4.55
C ALA A 134 17.34 -9.62 5.95
N ASP A 135 17.14 -10.92 6.19
CA ASP A 135 17.38 -11.58 7.50
C ASP A 135 16.67 -10.86 8.65
N CYS A 136 15.40 -10.56 8.46
CA CYS A 136 14.59 -9.84 9.43
C CYS A 136 14.27 -10.70 10.67
N ASN A 137 14.47 -10.13 11.85
CA ASN A 137 14.08 -10.76 13.12
C ASN A 137 12.60 -10.49 13.41
N LEU A 138 11.78 -11.54 13.45
CA LEU A 138 10.33 -11.43 13.65
C LEU A 138 9.96 -10.79 14.98
N GLU A 139 10.63 -11.14 16.07
CA GLU A 139 10.34 -10.60 17.40
C GLU A 139 10.65 -9.10 17.51
N GLU A 140 11.78 -8.68 16.92
CA GLU A 140 12.13 -7.26 16.85
C GLU A 140 11.14 -6.47 15.98
N LEU A 141 10.74 -7.02 14.85
CA LEU A 141 9.72 -6.40 13.98
C LEU A 141 8.37 -6.29 14.69
N ARG A 142 7.96 -7.34 15.40
CA ARG A 142 6.72 -7.34 16.17
C ARG A 142 6.71 -6.26 17.25
N LYS A 143 7.79 -6.14 18.00
CA LYS A 143 7.96 -5.12 19.02
C LYS A 143 7.88 -3.70 18.44
N MET A 144 8.58 -3.48 17.34
CA MET A 144 8.55 -2.20 16.62
C MET A 144 7.14 -1.89 16.08
N ALA A 145 6.48 -2.87 15.48
CA ALA A 145 5.14 -2.71 14.95
C ALA A 145 4.12 -2.36 16.04
N LEU A 146 4.21 -3.00 17.21
CA LEU A 146 3.35 -2.69 18.35
C LEU A 146 3.56 -1.26 18.83
N ASN A 147 4.81 -0.83 19.00
CA ASN A 147 5.14 0.53 19.42
C ASN A 147 4.62 1.58 18.42
N THR A 148 4.79 1.34 17.11
CA THR A 148 4.35 2.27 16.07
C THR A 148 2.83 2.26 15.91
N PHE A 149 2.17 1.14 16.14
CA PHE A 149 0.71 1.04 16.09
C PHE A 149 0.04 1.98 17.10
N GLU A 150 0.55 2.05 18.33
CA GLU A 150 0.05 2.97 19.34
C GLU A 150 0.16 4.44 18.91
N ILE A 151 1.30 4.82 18.32
CA ILE A 151 1.52 6.16 17.78
C ILE A 151 0.49 6.44 16.68
N THR A 152 0.33 5.55 15.72
CA THR A 152 -0.61 5.68 14.62
C THR A 152 -2.05 5.80 15.09
N TYR A 153 -2.44 5.02 16.09
CA TYR A 153 -3.78 5.05 16.66
C TYR A 153 -4.10 6.40 17.33
N LYS A 154 -3.16 6.93 18.10
CA LYS A 154 -3.29 8.26 18.71
C LYS A 154 -3.46 9.36 17.67
N PHE A 155 -2.66 9.33 16.61
CA PHE A 155 -2.74 10.30 15.51
C PHE A 155 -4.03 10.20 14.71
N LYS A 156 -4.47 9.01 14.35
CA LYS A 156 -5.75 8.80 13.65
C LYS A 156 -6.93 9.30 14.46
N LYS A 157 -6.88 9.18 15.77
CA LYS A 157 -7.95 9.65 16.64
C LYS A 157 -8.03 11.19 16.68
N SER A 158 -6.88 11.87 16.59
CA SER A 158 -6.83 13.34 16.52
C SER A 158 -7.16 13.89 15.13
N GLN A 159 -6.89 13.16 14.07
CA GLN A 159 -7.19 13.56 12.68
C GLN A 159 -8.65 13.42 12.28
N LYS A 160 -9.47 12.71 13.04
CA LYS A 160 -10.91 12.59 12.77
C LYS A 160 -11.66 13.92 12.70
N TYR A 161 -11.03 14.98 13.10
CA TYR A 161 -11.62 16.32 13.16
C TYR A 161 -10.93 17.37 12.28
N GLN A 162 -9.95 16.94 11.46
CA GLN A 162 -9.16 17.86 10.60
C GLN A 162 -9.45 17.73 9.09
N PHE A 163 -10.45 16.98 8.72
CA PHE A 163 -10.88 16.88 7.32
C PHE A 163 -12.21 17.56 7.11
#